data_d277167ef1af830cee8010fefdcb5c88
#
_entry.id   d277167ef1af830cee8010fefdcb5c88
#
_cell.length_a   1.000
_cell.length_b   1.000
_cell.length_c   1.000
_cell.angle_alpha   90.00
_cell.angle_beta   90.00
_cell.angle_gamma   90.00
#
_symmetry.space_group_name_H-M   'P 1'
#
loop_
_entity.id
_entity.type
_entity.pdbx_description
1 polymer ?
#
loop_
_entity_poly.entity_id
_entity_poly.type
_entity_poly.pdbx_seq_one_letter_code
_entity_poly.pdbx_strand_id
1 'polypeptide(L)'
;MAVSGDIRTDDSFHILVIEDERKLAGAIAEGLAGNGYQVTIAHSGEAGLEDVRDRAVDMVLLDLMLPRQGGLETLREMRRCGYKMPVLILTSKGSIEDRVRGLDAGADDYLIKPFAFAELLARVRALHRRAAPSCNSVLQLADLRMDVGGRIATRGGKLLDLTGREFDLLEYLLLNSGTVVSREMVARDVWKTAVRYTSMDNVIDVHIARIRRKIDDSFPIKLLHTIRGVGFVLRIEEERK
;
A
#
# COMPACT_ATOMS: atom_id res chain seq x y z
N MET A 1 -4.45 37.58 1.53
CA MET A 1 -3.06 37.13 1.40
C MET A 1 -3.07 35.74 0.86
N ALA A 2 -2.68 35.57 -0.41
CA ALA A 2 -2.67 34.30 -1.11
C ALA A 2 -1.50 33.45 -0.60
N VAL A 3 -1.76 32.25 -0.12
CA VAL A 3 -0.75 31.25 0.23
C VAL A 3 -0.25 30.67 -1.11
N SER A 4 0.98 31.04 -1.47
CA SER A 4 1.71 30.46 -2.60
C SER A 4 1.84 28.95 -2.36
N GLY A 5 1.15 28.16 -3.14
CA GLY A 5 1.38 26.73 -3.25
C GLY A 5 2.71 26.50 -3.95
N ASP A 6 3.68 26.00 -3.21
CA ASP A 6 4.98 25.57 -3.76
C ASP A 6 4.73 24.38 -4.67
N ILE A 7 4.94 24.57 -5.96
CA ILE A 7 4.84 23.52 -6.99
C ILE A 7 6.06 22.61 -6.81
N ARG A 8 5.85 21.39 -6.35
CA ARG A 8 6.88 20.34 -6.29
C ARG A 8 7.50 20.14 -7.68
N THR A 9 8.76 20.48 -7.82
CA THR A 9 9.55 20.29 -9.05
C THR A 9 10.37 19.00 -9.03
N ASP A 10 10.22 18.15 -7.99
CA ASP A 10 10.91 16.86 -7.87
C ASP A 10 9.89 15.78 -7.44
N ASP A 11 9.64 14.84 -8.35
CA ASP A 11 8.59 13.80 -8.26
C ASP A 11 9.04 12.61 -7.40
N SER A 12 10.11 12.77 -6.58
CA SER A 12 10.69 11.70 -5.77
C SER A 12 9.96 11.58 -4.42
N PHE A 13 9.49 10.35 -4.11
CA PHE A 13 8.83 10.02 -2.84
C PHE A 13 9.81 10.15 -1.67
N HIS A 14 9.49 11.03 -0.71
CA HIS A 14 10.38 11.41 0.38
C HIS A 14 10.07 10.63 1.67
N ILE A 15 11.07 9.90 2.16
CA ILE A 15 11.00 9.10 3.39
C ILE A 15 11.85 9.73 4.47
N LEU A 16 11.26 9.96 5.65
CA LEU A 16 11.99 10.36 6.85
C LEU A 16 12.27 9.12 7.71
N VAL A 17 13.53 8.88 8.03
CA VAL A 17 13.99 7.81 8.92
C VAL A 17 14.34 8.42 10.28
N ILE A 18 13.60 8.05 11.34
CA ILE A 18 13.82 8.51 12.71
C ILE A 18 14.39 7.33 13.51
N GLU A 19 15.70 7.34 13.70
CA GLU A 19 16.47 6.21 14.27
C GLU A 19 17.71 6.77 14.96
N ASP A 20 17.93 6.46 16.23
CA ASP A 20 19.07 6.97 17.00
C ASP A 20 20.38 6.21 16.71
N GLU A 21 20.28 4.95 16.30
CA GLU A 21 21.44 4.16 15.87
C GLU A 21 21.93 4.59 14.49
N ARG A 22 22.98 5.44 14.47
CA ARG A 22 23.52 6.03 13.23
C ARG A 22 23.87 5.04 12.13
N LYS A 23 24.41 3.85 12.52
CA LYS A 23 24.79 2.82 11.54
C LYS A 23 23.57 2.22 10.86
N LEU A 24 22.53 1.91 11.64
CA LEU A 24 21.28 1.36 11.14
C LEU A 24 20.55 2.39 10.28
N ALA A 25 20.42 3.64 10.76
CA ALA A 25 19.81 4.73 10.00
C ALA A 25 20.51 4.94 8.65
N GLY A 26 21.84 4.97 8.64
CA GLY A 26 22.62 5.11 7.40
C GLY A 26 22.41 3.95 6.43
N ALA A 27 22.43 2.71 6.91
CA ALA A 27 22.21 1.52 6.07
C ALA A 27 20.79 1.49 5.47
N ILE A 28 19.77 1.89 6.25
CA ILE A 28 18.39 2.01 5.76
C ILE A 28 18.32 3.10 4.69
N ALA A 29 18.90 4.28 4.94
CA ALA A 29 18.85 5.39 4.00
C ALA A 29 19.56 5.08 2.69
N GLU A 30 20.76 4.48 2.73
CA GLU A 30 21.49 4.06 1.54
C GLU A 30 20.70 3.04 0.72
N GLY A 31 20.14 2.02 1.38
CA GLY A 31 19.32 1.02 0.71
C GLY A 31 18.07 1.61 0.05
N LEU A 32 17.38 2.53 0.71
CA LEU A 32 16.18 3.19 0.18
C LEU A 32 16.54 4.15 -0.97
N ALA A 33 17.63 4.95 -0.82
CA ALA A 33 18.12 5.83 -1.89
C ALA A 33 18.52 5.04 -3.14
N GLY A 34 19.16 3.88 -2.98
CA GLY A 34 19.47 2.96 -4.07
C GLY A 34 18.23 2.37 -4.77
N ASN A 35 17.04 2.50 -4.17
CA ASN A 35 15.74 2.11 -4.74
C ASN A 35 14.89 3.31 -5.21
N GLY A 36 15.49 4.50 -5.35
CA GLY A 36 14.86 5.67 -5.96
C GLY A 36 14.04 6.55 -4.98
N TYR A 37 14.18 6.36 -3.67
CA TYR A 37 13.54 7.20 -2.66
C TYR A 37 14.46 8.36 -2.27
N GLN A 38 13.87 9.54 -2.02
CA GLN A 38 14.55 10.61 -1.30
C GLN A 38 14.51 10.27 0.20
N VAL A 39 15.64 10.41 0.92
CA VAL A 39 15.69 10.03 2.33
C VAL A 39 16.31 11.13 3.17
N THR A 40 15.66 11.48 4.28
CA THR A 40 16.20 12.30 5.36
C THR A 40 16.32 11.43 6.61
N ILE A 41 17.35 11.69 7.43
CA ILE A 41 17.58 10.98 8.70
C ILE A 41 17.46 11.96 9.85
N ALA A 42 16.66 11.62 10.85
CA ALA A 42 16.62 12.25 12.15
C ALA A 42 17.08 11.25 13.22
N HIS A 43 17.84 11.72 14.22
CA HIS A 43 18.38 10.86 15.27
C HIS A 43 17.65 10.99 16.61
N SER A 44 16.54 11.71 16.64
CA SER A 44 15.63 11.81 17.80
C SER A 44 14.21 12.13 17.35
N GLY A 45 13.25 11.89 18.26
CA GLY A 45 11.85 12.21 17.99
C GLY A 45 11.62 13.69 17.75
N GLU A 46 12.31 14.56 18.52
CA GLU A 46 12.23 16.02 18.40
C GLU A 46 12.71 16.49 17.02
N ALA A 47 13.90 16.00 16.57
CA ALA A 47 14.42 16.33 15.24
C ALA A 47 13.50 15.83 14.14
N GLY A 48 12.91 14.61 14.31
CA GLY A 48 11.92 14.09 13.37
C GLY A 48 10.66 14.94 13.26
N LEU A 49 10.16 15.49 14.38
CA LEU A 49 9.02 16.42 14.38
C LEU A 49 9.35 17.75 13.70
N GLU A 50 10.58 18.27 13.84
CA GLU A 50 11.06 19.44 13.12
C GLU A 50 11.10 19.18 11.61
N ASP A 51 11.69 18.05 11.17
CA ASP A 51 11.76 17.68 9.76
C ASP A 51 10.36 17.53 9.13
N VAL A 52 9.39 16.92 9.84
CA VAL A 52 8.00 16.81 9.36
C VAL A 52 7.31 18.16 9.23
N ARG A 53 7.68 19.15 10.07
CA ARG A 53 7.14 20.52 10.02
C ARG A 53 7.71 21.31 8.85
N ASP A 54 9.01 21.16 8.62
CA ASP A 54 9.78 22.02 7.71
C ASP A 54 9.84 21.48 6.28
N ARG A 55 9.51 20.19 6.09
CA ARG A 55 9.63 19.47 4.82
C ARG A 55 8.35 18.72 4.47
N ALA A 56 8.14 18.55 3.18
CA ALA A 56 7.11 17.64 2.69
C ALA A 56 7.61 16.18 2.80
N VAL A 57 7.19 15.46 3.83
CA VAL A 57 7.49 14.07 4.07
C VAL A 57 6.31 13.21 3.64
N ASP A 58 6.56 12.19 2.79
CA ASP A 58 5.52 11.31 2.27
C ASP A 58 5.37 10.04 3.12
N MET A 59 6.40 9.65 3.88
CA MET A 59 6.39 8.48 4.77
C MET A 59 7.41 8.63 5.89
N VAL A 60 7.13 8.06 7.05
CA VAL A 60 8.07 8.00 8.19
C VAL A 60 8.39 6.54 8.51
N LEU A 61 9.68 6.24 8.67
CA LEU A 61 10.16 5.04 9.36
C LEU A 61 10.57 5.47 10.77
N LEU A 62 9.98 4.88 11.81
CA LEU A 62 10.09 5.35 13.18
C LEU A 62 10.53 4.24 14.13
N ASP A 63 11.68 4.41 14.78
CA ASP A 63 12.02 3.55 15.92
C ASP A 63 11.20 3.93 17.16
N LEU A 64 10.69 2.93 17.87
CA LEU A 64 10.03 3.14 19.16
C LEU A 64 10.98 3.41 20.30
N MET A 65 12.22 2.94 20.19
CA MET A 65 13.21 2.97 21.27
C MET A 65 14.09 4.23 21.25
N LEU A 66 13.55 5.34 20.80
CA LEU A 66 14.26 6.63 20.77
C LEU A 66 14.57 7.13 22.19
N PRO A 67 15.75 7.75 22.40
CA PRO A 67 16.08 8.39 23.66
C PRO A 67 15.20 9.63 23.92
N ARG A 68 15.03 9.99 25.19
CA ARG A 68 14.23 11.15 25.66
C ARG A 68 12.76 11.03 25.28
N GLN A 69 12.34 11.61 24.15
CA GLN A 69 10.99 11.45 23.62
C GLN A 69 10.90 10.14 22.86
N GLY A 70 10.20 9.15 23.43
CA GLY A 70 10.03 7.85 22.82
C GLY A 70 9.27 7.91 21.48
N GLY A 71 9.53 6.95 20.58
CA GLY A 71 8.91 6.93 19.26
C GLY A 71 7.37 6.91 19.29
N LEU A 72 6.76 6.25 20.28
CA LEU A 72 5.32 6.24 20.42
C LEU A 72 4.73 7.63 20.76
N GLU A 73 5.44 8.40 21.56
CA GLU A 73 5.07 9.78 21.89
C GLU A 73 5.25 10.69 20.67
N THR A 74 6.33 10.51 19.94
CA THR A 74 6.60 11.20 18.66
C THR A 74 5.46 10.95 17.66
N LEU A 75 5.02 9.71 17.51
CA LEU A 75 3.90 9.34 16.64
C LEU A 75 2.60 10.03 17.05
N ARG A 76 2.27 9.98 18.35
CA ARG A 76 1.07 10.65 18.89
C ARG A 76 1.08 12.13 18.62
N GLU A 77 2.24 12.79 18.79
CA GLU A 77 2.39 14.22 18.52
C GLU A 77 2.21 14.52 17.03
N MET A 78 2.79 13.72 16.12
CA MET A 78 2.53 13.84 14.68
C MET A 78 1.03 13.78 14.38
N ARG A 79 0.32 12.78 14.90
CA ARG A 79 -1.13 12.62 14.67
C ARG A 79 -1.95 13.74 15.29
N ARG A 80 -1.56 14.24 16.46
CA ARG A 80 -2.19 15.41 17.13
C ARG A 80 -2.03 16.69 16.32
N CYS A 81 -0.89 16.86 15.66
CA CYS A 81 -0.64 17.97 14.74
C CYS A 81 -1.32 17.82 13.36
N GLY A 82 -2.06 16.73 13.13
CA GLY A 82 -2.82 16.52 11.90
C GLY A 82 -2.04 15.88 10.76
N TYR A 83 -0.80 15.45 10.97
CA TYR A 83 -0.02 14.74 9.96
C TYR A 83 -0.58 13.35 9.70
N LYS A 84 -0.88 13.05 8.44
CA LYS A 84 -1.55 11.81 8.00
C LYS A 84 -0.68 10.88 7.16
N MET A 85 0.56 11.27 6.87
CA MET A 85 1.48 10.40 6.13
C MET A 85 1.64 9.04 6.83
N PRO A 86 1.83 7.95 6.08
CA PRO A 86 2.03 6.63 6.64
C PRO A 86 3.29 6.57 7.50
N VAL A 87 3.17 5.81 8.61
CA VAL A 87 4.25 5.56 9.54
C VAL A 87 4.47 4.05 9.67
N LEU A 88 5.67 3.59 9.31
CA LEU A 88 6.14 2.24 9.56
C LEU A 88 7.00 2.24 10.83
N ILE A 89 6.55 1.54 11.85
CA ILE A 89 7.31 1.38 13.10
C ILE A 89 8.41 0.35 12.90
N LEU A 90 9.63 0.70 13.33
CA LEU A 90 10.76 -0.22 13.51
C LEU A 90 10.91 -0.48 15.01
N THR A 91 10.93 -1.73 15.47
CA THR A 91 10.98 -2.00 16.91
C THR A 91 11.68 -3.31 17.23
N SER A 92 12.46 -3.31 18.32
CA SER A 92 12.97 -4.55 18.95
C SER A 92 11.93 -5.22 19.87
N LYS A 93 10.82 -4.53 20.18
CA LYS A 93 9.72 -5.06 20.98
C LYS A 93 8.75 -5.84 20.12
N GLY A 94 8.79 -7.17 20.24
CA GLY A 94 7.94 -8.09 19.48
C GLY A 94 6.64 -8.49 20.18
N SER A 95 6.33 -7.94 21.37
CA SER A 95 5.11 -8.32 22.09
C SER A 95 3.86 -7.90 21.31
N ILE A 96 2.80 -8.68 21.44
CA ILE A 96 1.51 -8.38 20.81
C ILE A 96 1.00 -7.04 21.33
N GLU A 97 1.18 -6.76 22.63
CA GLU A 97 0.74 -5.54 23.29
C GLU A 97 1.45 -4.29 22.73
N ASP A 98 2.76 -4.34 22.49
CA ASP A 98 3.50 -3.20 21.92
C ASP A 98 3.07 -2.91 20.48
N ARG A 99 2.75 -3.96 19.72
CA ARG A 99 2.21 -3.82 18.35
C ARG A 99 0.84 -3.17 18.34
N VAL A 100 -0.06 -3.64 19.22
CA VAL A 100 -1.40 -3.06 19.37
C VAL A 100 -1.29 -1.58 19.76
N ARG A 101 -0.46 -1.24 20.74
CA ARG A 101 -0.23 0.16 21.16
C ARG A 101 0.28 1.04 20.03
N GLY A 102 1.17 0.51 19.17
CA GLY A 102 1.69 1.24 18.00
C GLY A 102 0.61 1.52 16.96
N LEU A 103 -0.20 0.51 16.64
CA LEU A 103 -1.32 0.64 15.70
C LEU A 103 -2.42 1.57 16.25
N ASP A 104 -2.77 1.44 17.53
CA ASP A 104 -3.75 2.32 18.21
C ASP A 104 -3.26 3.79 18.27
N ALA A 105 -1.93 4.01 18.32
CA ALA A 105 -1.35 5.34 18.24
C ALA A 105 -1.36 5.94 16.82
N GLY A 106 -1.81 5.17 15.82
CA GLY A 106 -1.96 5.61 14.43
C GLY A 106 -0.81 5.24 13.50
N ALA A 107 -0.04 4.19 13.82
CA ALA A 107 0.89 3.59 12.86
C ALA A 107 0.14 2.77 11.80
N ASP A 108 0.73 2.69 10.60
CA ASP A 108 0.13 2.00 9.46
C ASP A 108 0.66 0.57 9.28
N ASP A 109 1.88 0.30 9.75
CA ASP A 109 2.50 -1.03 9.79
C ASP A 109 3.66 -1.04 10.80
N TYR A 110 4.22 -2.23 11.07
CA TYR A 110 5.39 -2.39 11.95
C TYR A 110 6.33 -3.46 11.41
N LEU A 111 7.61 -3.36 11.76
CA LEU A 111 8.67 -4.29 11.41
C LEU A 111 9.56 -4.56 12.63
N ILE A 112 9.77 -5.84 12.95
CA ILE A 112 10.53 -6.25 14.13
C ILE A 112 12.02 -6.31 13.78
N LYS A 113 12.88 -5.69 14.60
CA LYS A 113 14.34 -5.80 14.54
C LYS A 113 14.78 -7.14 15.21
N PRO A 114 15.75 -7.87 14.62
CA PRO A 114 16.43 -7.62 13.34
C PRO A 114 15.57 -8.02 12.13
N PHE A 115 15.65 -7.27 11.03
CA PHE A 115 14.91 -7.51 9.81
C PHE A 115 15.84 -7.60 8.58
N ALA A 116 15.37 -8.29 7.55
CA ALA A 116 16.02 -8.24 6.23
C ALA A 116 15.63 -6.95 5.49
N PHE A 117 16.59 -6.30 4.83
CA PHE A 117 16.29 -5.08 4.05
C PHE A 117 15.20 -5.31 3.00
N ALA A 118 15.15 -6.50 2.39
CA ALA A 118 14.11 -6.88 1.43
C ALA A 118 12.69 -6.84 2.05
N GLU A 119 12.53 -7.19 3.36
CA GLU A 119 11.26 -7.08 4.07
C GLU A 119 10.89 -5.62 4.32
N LEU A 120 11.83 -4.79 4.79
CA LEU A 120 11.64 -3.36 4.95
C LEU A 120 11.15 -2.73 3.63
N LEU A 121 11.87 -2.99 2.53
CA LEU A 121 11.54 -2.46 1.22
C LEU A 121 10.16 -2.90 0.71
N ALA A 122 9.77 -4.16 0.97
CA ALA A 122 8.44 -4.66 0.62
C ALA A 122 7.32 -3.91 1.36
N ARG A 123 7.50 -3.62 2.67
CA ARG A 123 6.55 -2.85 3.48
C ARG A 123 6.51 -1.39 3.05
N VAL A 124 7.66 -0.77 2.81
CA VAL A 124 7.75 0.59 2.26
C VAL A 124 6.97 0.70 0.95
N ARG A 125 7.18 -0.22 0.00
CA ARG A 125 6.41 -0.25 -1.26
C ARG A 125 4.91 -0.42 -1.03
N ALA A 126 4.50 -1.24 -0.07
CA ALA A 126 3.10 -1.44 0.24
C ALA A 126 2.45 -0.17 0.81
N LEU A 127 3.15 0.56 1.69
CA LEU A 127 2.70 1.82 2.25
C LEU A 127 2.75 2.96 1.21
N HIS A 128 3.80 3.01 0.39
CA HIS A 128 3.90 3.98 -0.71
C HIS A 128 2.70 3.91 -1.65
N ARG A 129 2.28 2.69 -2.06
CA ARG A 129 1.06 2.53 -2.87
C ARG A 129 -0.20 3.07 -2.19
N ARG A 130 -0.25 3.08 -0.84
CA ARG A 130 -1.38 3.64 -0.08
C ARG A 130 -1.27 5.16 0.10
N ALA A 131 -0.04 5.70 0.15
CA ALA A 131 0.24 7.09 0.46
C ALA A 131 0.35 7.98 -0.77
N ALA A 132 0.69 7.41 -1.93
CA ALA A 132 0.67 8.19 -3.14
C ALA A 132 -0.71 8.85 -3.26
N PRO A 133 -0.85 10.19 -3.13
CA PRO A 133 -2.04 10.84 -3.60
C PRO A 133 -2.08 10.46 -5.06
N SER A 134 -3.09 9.71 -5.45
CA SER A 134 -3.27 9.22 -6.80
C SER A 134 -3.37 10.38 -7.79
N CYS A 135 -2.23 10.89 -8.19
CA CYS A 135 -2.10 11.37 -9.54
C CYS A 135 -2.22 10.11 -10.40
N ASN A 136 -3.45 9.72 -10.76
CA ASN A 136 -3.82 8.57 -11.58
C ASN A 136 -3.70 7.15 -10.95
N SER A 137 -4.11 6.90 -9.74
CA SER A 137 -4.47 5.54 -9.33
C SER A 137 -5.90 5.15 -9.76
N VAL A 138 -6.43 5.78 -10.77
CA VAL A 138 -7.63 5.28 -11.43
C VAL A 138 -7.20 4.24 -12.44
N LEU A 139 -7.28 2.97 -12.04
CA LEU A 139 -7.19 1.87 -12.98
C LEU A 139 -8.46 1.88 -13.85
N GLN A 140 -8.30 1.70 -15.15
CA GLN A 140 -9.41 1.72 -16.07
C GLN A 140 -9.28 0.65 -17.15
N LEU A 141 -10.38 -0.04 -17.42
CA LEU A 141 -10.54 -0.92 -18.56
C LEU A 141 -11.95 -0.74 -19.12
N ALA A 142 -12.08 -0.23 -20.33
CA ALA A 142 -13.36 0.21 -20.92
C ALA A 142 -14.05 1.23 -19.99
N ASP A 143 -15.28 0.93 -19.57
CA ASP A 143 -16.10 1.74 -18.65
C ASP A 143 -15.99 1.29 -17.18
N LEU A 144 -15.13 0.30 -16.87
CA LEU A 144 -14.75 -0.07 -15.50
C LEU A 144 -13.65 0.87 -15.03
N ARG A 145 -13.90 1.60 -13.96
CA ARG A 145 -12.94 2.53 -13.33
C ARG A 145 -12.83 2.21 -11.87
N MET A 146 -11.61 2.25 -11.36
CA MET A 146 -11.29 1.93 -9.99
C MET A 146 -10.33 2.95 -9.41
N ASP A 147 -10.81 3.77 -8.49
CA ASP A 147 -9.98 4.63 -7.64
C ASP A 147 -9.43 3.78 -6.49
N VAL A 148 -8.16 3.42 -6.59
CA VAL A 148 -7.49 2.56 -5.61
C VAL A 148 -7.33 3.29 -4.28
N GLY A 149 -6.99 4.58 -4.30
CA GLY A 149 -6.80 5.39 -3.10
C GLY A 149 -8.10 5.62 -2.33
N GLY A 150 -9.16 5.97 -3.03
CA GLY A 150 -10.49 6.15 -2.45
C GLY A 150 -11.24 4.84 -2.17
N ARG A 151 -10.72 3.68 -2.61
CA ARG A 151 -11.39 2.37 -2.58
C ARG A 151 -12.78 2.41 -3.20
N ILE A 152 -12.90 3.11 -4.32
CA ILE A 152 -14.13 3.28 -5.09
C ILE A 152 -13.97 2.59 -6.44
N ALA A 153 -14.92 1.75 -6.81
CA ALA A 153 -14.98 1.17 -8.14
C ALA A 153 -16.33 1.48 -8.81
N THR A 154 -16.30 1.79 -10.09
CA THR A 154 -17.49 2.07 -10.88
C THR A 154 -17.47 1.32 -12.21
N ARG A 155 -18.64 0.93 -12.71
CA ARG A 155 -18.82 0.36 -14.03
C ARG A 155 -19.93 1.12 -14.77
N GLY A 156 -19.63 1.69 -15.94
CA GLY A 156 -20.58 2.54 -16.66
C GLY A 156 -21.09 3.71 -15.82
N GLY A 157 -20.26 4.27 -14.93
CA GLY A 157 -20.60 5.34 -13.99
C GLY A 157 -21.40 4.90 -12.75
N LYS A 158 -21.80 3.63 -12.63
CA LYS A 158 -22.51 3.10 -11.45
C LYS A 158 -21.52 2.60 -10.43
N LEU A 159 -21.70 2.98 -9.15
CA LEU A 159 -20.89 2.50 -8.03
C LEU A 159 -21.05 0.99 -7.87
N LEU A 160 -19.93 0.28 -7.69
CA LEU A 160 -19.90 -1.14 -7.41
C LEU A 160 -19.80 -1.37 -5.89
N ASP A 161 -20.72 -2.13 -5.33
CA ASP A 161 -20.67 -2.54 -3.93
C ASP A 161 -19.74 -3.76 -3.79
N LEU A 162 -18.45 -3.49 -3.60
CA LEU A 162 -17.40 -4.51 -3.45
C LEU A 162 -17.02 -4.67 -1.98
N THR A 163 -16.91 -5.91 -1.51
CA THR A 163 -16.24 -6.18 -0.23
C THR A 163 -14.74 -5.88 -0.36
N GLY A 164 -14.05 -5.69 0.77
CA GLY A 164 -12.61 -5.42 0.77
C GLY A 164 -11.79 -6.43 -0.05
N ARG A 165 -12.13 -7.72 0.04
CA ARG A 165 -11.46 -8.79 -0.72
C ARG A 165 -11.80 -8.80 -2.20
N GLU A 166 -13.03 -8.49 -2.55
CA GLU A 166 -13.43 -8.34 -3.96
C GLU A 166 -12.73 -7.14 -4.59
N PHE A 167 -12.58 -6.05 -3.83
CA PHE A 167 -11.83 -4.86 -4.25
C PHE A 167 -10.36 -5.20 -4.53
N ASP A 168 -9.68 -5.83 -3.56
CA ASP A 168 -8.26 -6.18 -3.68
C ASP A 168 -8.01 -7.15 -4.86
N LEU A 169 -8.93 -8.10 -5.10
CA LEU A 169 -8.85 -9.03 -6.23
C LEU A 169 -9.10 -8.32 -7.57
N LEU A 170 -10.07 -7.41 -7.65
CA LEU A 170 -10.37 -6.65 -8.85
C LEU A 170 -9.20 -5.70 -9.20
N GLU A 171 -8.61 -5.05 -8.21
CA GLU A 171 -7.39 -4.24 -8.36
C GLU A 171 -6.27 -5.07 -8.98
N TYR A 172 -6.00 -6.25 -8.41
CA TYR A 172 -4.96 -7.15 -8.92
C TYR A 172 -5.21 -7.56 -10.37
N LEU A 173 -6.45 -7.88 -10.73
CA LEU A 173 -6.83 -8.23 -12.10
C LEU A 173 -6.70 -7.04 -13.06
N LEU A 174 -7.03 -5.82 -12.64
CA LEU A 174 -6.87 -4.59 -13.43
C LEU A 174 -5.40 -4.26 -13.68
N LEU A 175 -4.55 -4.39 -12.66
CA LEU A 175 -3.09 -4.21 -12.79
C LEU A 175 -2.45 -5.21 -13.76
N ASN A 176 -3.07 -6.40 -13.91
CA ASN A 176 -2.63 -7.45 -14.82
C ASN A 176 -3.58 -7.59 -16.04
N SER A 177 -4.27 -6.50 -16.43
CA SER A 177 -5.23 -6.53 -17.54
C SER A 177 -4.57 -7.05 -18.83
N GLY A 178 -5.29 -7.89 -19.58
CA GLY A 178 -4.77 -8.56 -20.78
C GLY A 178 -3.91 -9.80 -20.52
N THR A 179 -3.44 -10.00 -19.28
CA THR A 179 -2.59 -11.15 -18.88
C THR A 179 -3.42 -12.18 -18.12
N VAL A 180 -3.15 -13.46 -18.35
CA VAL A 180 -3.80 -14.53 -17.60
C VAL A 180 -3.21 -14.65 -16.21
N VAL A 181 -4.03 -14.48 -15.19
CA VAL A 181 -3.68 -14.61 -13.78
C VAL A 181 -4.10 -16.00 -13.27
N SER A 182 -3.13 -16.81 -12.80
CA SER A 182 -3.41 -18.13 -12.25
C SER A 182 -3.96 -18.05 -10.82
N ARG A 183 -4.58 -19.15 -10.34
CA ARG A 183 -5.05 -19.26 -8.95
C ARG A 183 -3.90 -19.15 -7.96
N GLU A 184 -2.74 -19.70 -8.28
CA GLU A 184 -1.53 -19.60 -7.44
C GLU A 184 -1.04 -18.16 -7.32
N MET A 185 -1.05 -17.39 -8.41
CA MET A 185 -0.72 -15.96 -8.39
C MET A 185 -1.69 -15.21 -7.48
N VAL A 186 -2.98 -15.45 -7.63
CA VAL A 186 -4.02 -14.82 -6.79
C VAL A 186 -3.84 -15.20 -5.31
N ALA A 187 -3.62 -16.48 -5.00
CA ALA A 187 -3.39 -16.95 -3.63
C ALA A 187 -2.16 -16.30 -2.99
N ARG A 188 -1.06 -16.21 -3.73
CA ARG A 188 0.19 -15.62 -3.26
C ARG A 188 0.07 -14.11 -3.08
N ASP A 189 -0.44 -13.40 -4.09
CA ASP A 189 -0.31 -11.95 -4.19
C ASP A 189 -1.48 -11.20 -3.53
N VAL A 190 -2.70 -11.76 -3.56
CA VAL A 190 -3.91 -11.16 -2.96
C VAL A 190 -4.20 -11.73 -1.57
N TRP A 191 -4.10 -13.06 -1.38
CA TRP A 191 -4.34 -13.69 -0.07
C TRP A 191 -3.10 -13.81 0.79
N LYS A 192 -1.89 -13.58 0.22
CA LYS A 192 -0.59 -13.71 0.91
C LYS A 192 -0.40 -15.06 1.59
N THR A 193 -0.93 -16.11 0.99
CA THR A 193 -0.90 -17.46 1.52
C THR A 193 0.05 -18.31 0.70
N ALA A 194 1.06 -18.89 1.37
CA ALA A 194 2.08 -19.75 0.73
C ALA A 194 1.61 -21.19 0.46
N VAL A 195 0.40 -21.54 0.83
CA VAL A 195 -0.03 -22.95 0.92
C VAL A 195 -0.99 -23.31 -0.20
N ARG A 196 -0.61 -24.33 -0.96
CA ARG A 196 -1.50 -25.02 -1.93
C ARG A 196 -2.50 -25.87 -1.16
N TYR A 197 -3.72 -25.35 -0.97
CA TYR A 197 -4.84 -26.16 -0.53
C TYR A 197 -5.98 -26.07 -1.54
N THR A 198 -6.53 -27.21 -1.90
CA THR A 198 -7.74 -27.35 -2.77
C THR A 198 -8.92 -26.51 -2.27
N SER A 199 -8.96 -26.17 -0.97
CA SER A 199 -9.95 -25.28 -0.40
C SER A 199 -9.80 -23.81 -0.81
N MET A 200 -8.59 -23.35 -1.14
CA MET A 200 -8.35 -21.95 -1.54
C MET A 200 -8.83 -21.69 -2.98
N ASP A 201 -8.72 -22.67 -3.87
CA ASP A 201 -9.23 -22.57 -5.25
C ASP A 201 -10.73 -22.30 -5.26
N ASN A 202 -11.50 -23.01 -4.41
CA ASN A 202 -12.93 -22.77 -4.27
C ASN A 202 -13.25 -21.35 -3.73
N VAL A 203 -12.44 -20.83 -2.79
CA VAL A 203 -12.61 -19.49 -2.26
C VAL A 203 -12.37 -18.44 -3.34
N ILE A 204 -11.29 -18.59 -4.13
CA ILE A 204 -10.97 -17.69 -5.25
C ILE A 204 -12.11 -17.73 -6.28
N ASP A 205 -12.58 -18.92 -6.68
CA ASP A 205 -13.65 -19.08 -7.67
C ASP A 205 -14.96 -18.41 -7.20
N VAL A 206 -15.28 -18.47 -5.91
CA VAL A 206 -16.44 -17.79 -5.33
C VAL A 206 -16.29 -16.26 -5.44
N HIS A 207 -15.11 -15.70 -5.12
CA HIS A 207 -14.88 -14.26 -5.25
C HIS A 207 -14.90 -13.81 -6.72
N ILE A 208 -14.31 -14.57 -7.62
CA ILE A 208 -14.37 -14.33 -9.08
C ILE A 208 -15.82 -14.32 -9.57
N ALA A 209 -16.64 -15.29 -9.15
CA ALA A 209 -18.05 -15.34 -9.54
C ALA A 209 -18.85 -14.13 -9.01
N ARG A 210 -18.55 -13.68 -7.78
CA ARG A 210 -19.18 -12.50 -7.18
C ARG A 210 -18.76 -11.20 -7.90
N ILE A 211 -17.47 -11.03 -8.17
CA ILE A 211 -16.97 -9.90 -8.95
C ILE A 211 -17.62 -9.89 -10.34
N ARG A 212 -17.63 -11.02 -11.05
CA ARG A 212 -18.25 -11.13 -12.38
C ARG A 212 -19.71 -10.68 -12.38
N ARG A 213 -20.49 -11.10 -11.39
CA ARG A 213 -21.88 -10.63 -11.25
C ARG A 213 -21.97 -9.10 -11.13
N LYS A 214 -21.07 -8.50 -10.38
CA LYS A 214 -21.09 -7.05 -10.12
C LYS A 214 -20.60 -6.22 -11.30
N ILE A 215 -19.57 -6.70 -12.03
CA ILE A 215 -18.97 -5.93 -13.12
C ILE A 215 -19.51 -6.28 -14.51
N ASP A 216 -20.10 -7.47 -14.69
CA ASP A 216 -20.44 -7.95 -16.02
C ASP A 216 -21.95 -8.23 -16.24
N ASP A 217 -22.72 -8.70 -15.24
CA ASP A 217 -24.09 -9.18 -15.47
C ASP A 217 -25.01 -8.12 -16.08
N SER A 218 -24.90 -6.89 -15.63
CA SER A 218 -25.73 -5.76 -16.10
C SER A 218 -25.14 -5.03 -17.31
N PHE A 219 -24.03 -5.49 -17.88
CA PHE A 219 -23.32 -4.80 -18.95
C PHE A 219 -23.17 -5.68 -20.19
N PRO A 220 -23.29 -5.10 -21.41
CA PRO A 220 -23.19 -5.87 -22.66
C PRO A 220 -21.78 -6.41 -22.89
N ILE A 221 -20.75 -5.59 -22.58
CA ILE A 221 -19.35 -6.00 -22.74
C ILE A 221 -18.90 -6.71 -21.46
N LYS A 222 -18.51 -7.98 -21.58
CA LYS A 222 -17.97 -8.77 -20.49
C LYS A 222 -16.45 -8.54 -20.42
N LEU A 223 -15.92 -8.33 -19.21
CA LEU A 223 -14.50 -8.04 -19.02
C LEU A 223 -13.77 -9.21 -18.36
N LEU A 224 -14.42 -9.94 -17.46
CA LEU A 224 -13.78 -11.00 -16.66
C LEU A 224 -14.02 -12.38 -17.28
N HIS A 225 -12.98 -12.92 -17.90
CA HIS A 225 -13.01 -14.21 -18.57
C HIS A 225 -12.27 -15.30 -17.79
N THR A 226 -12.73 -16.53 -17.91
CA THR A 226 -12.07 -17.71 -17.34
C THR A 226 -11.38 -18.48 -18.45
N ILE A 227 -10.09 -18.69 -18.33
CA ILE A 227 -9.30 -19.59 -19.18
C ILE A 227 -9.26 -20.94 -18.48
N ARG A 228 -10.03 -21.90 -18.99
CA ARG A 228 -10.19 -23.22 -18.38
C ARG A 228 -8.84 -23.89 -18.12
N GLY A 229 -8.62 -24.38 -16.91
CA GLY A 229 -7.39 -25.05 -16.49
C GLY A 229 -6.19 -24.14 -16.25
N VAL A 230 -6.29 -22.81 -16.54
CA VAL A 230 -5.18 -21.86 -16.41
C VAL A 230 -5.47 -20.79 -15.35
N GLY A 231 -6.58 -20.05 -15.49
CA GLY A 231 -6.86 -18.95 -14.57
C GLY A 231 -7.91 -17.98 -15.09
N PHE A 232 -7.70 -16.69 -14.80
CA PHE A 232 -8.63 -15.60 -15.12
C PHE A 232 -7.91 -14.51 -15.89
N VAL A 233 -8.64 -13.79 -16.73
CA VAL A 233 -8.10 -12.62 -17.42
C VAL A 233 -9.17 -11.54 -17.47
N LEU A 234 -8.75 -10.31 -17.19
CA LEU A 234 -9.58 -9.13 -17.32
C LEU A 234 -9.19 -8.42 -18.64
N ARG A 235 -10.07 -8.43 -19.63
CA ARG A 235 -9.82 -7.82 -20.95
C ARG A 235 -11.12 -7.49 -21.68
N ILE A 236 -11.03 -6.63 -22.67
CA ILE A 236 -12.09 -6.46 -23.68
C ILE A 236 -11.92 -7.58 -24.70
N GLU A 237 -12.98 -8.33 -24.99
CA GLU A 237 -12.95 -9.24 -26.15
C GLU A 237 -13.02 -8.40 -27.42
N GLU A 238 -11.97 -8.46 -28.24
CA GLU A 238 -12.07 -7.99 -29.62
C GLU A 238 -13.01 -8.93 -30.36
N GLU A 239 -14.05 -8.38 -30.99
CA GLU A 239 -14.87 -9.16 -31.92
C GLU A 239 -13.93 -9.75 -32.99
N ARG A 240 -13.77 -11.06 -32.96
CA ARG A 240 -13.12 -11.76 -34.08
C ARG A 240 -13.97 -11.52 -35.32
N LYS A 241 -13.49 -10.63 -36.19
CA LYS A 241 -13.96 -10.53 -37.56
C LYS A 241 -13.59 -11.78 -38.35
#